data_443b8462bc7e72df02df67d176573bdf
#
_entry.id   443b8462bc7e72df02df67d176573bdf
#
_cell.length_a   1.000
_cell.length_b   1.000
_cell.length_c   1.000
_cell.angle_alpha   90.00
_cell.angle_beta   90.00
_cell.angle_gamma   90.00
#
_symmetry.space_group_name_H-M   'P 1'
#
loop_
_entity.id
_entity.type
_entity.pdbx_description
1 polymer ?
#
loop_
_entity_poly.entity_id
_entity_poly.type
_entity_poly.pdbx_seq_one_letter_code
_entity_poly.pdbx_strand_id
1 'polypeptide(L)'
;KVLREEQMKLREEQTKIWAEIEKIWEEVKALREEQMKLREEQTRLREDMVKGFRRLDARIDSLESGMISGFGELSRFAGLTFEEFVRKFLTARLRKSGEIPEQAELRKGVIDEEEINIFLEEPLIVGEATGYADSTEEILKLLRKAEIAKVKYSKEPRKILVILSAKREVAGQIEKIADKESIELIIGKTTD
;
A
#
# COMPACT_ATOMS: atom_id res chain seq x y z
N LYS A 1 -74.86 14.99 -31.00
CA LYS A 1 -74.72 13.68 -30.32
C LYS A 1 -73.27 13.16 -30.38
N VAL A 2 -72.69 13.10 -31.58
CA VAL A 2 -71.31 12.55 -31.83
C VAL A 2 -70.24 13.25 -30.97
N LEU A 3 -70.17 14.58 -30.88
CA LEU A 3 -69.22 15.34 -30.11
C LEU A 3 -69.28 15.06 -28.59
N ARG A 4 -70.44 14.73 -28.05
CA ARG A 4 -70.57 14.35 -26.62
C ARG A 4 -70.07 12.96 -26.36
N GLU A 5 -70.26 12.05 -27.28
CA GLU A 5 -69.76 10.66 -27.16
C GLU A 5 -68.22 10.62 -27.26
N GLU A 6 -67.63 11.43 -28.16
CA GLU A 6 -66.18 11.58 -28.25
C GLU A 6 -65.58 12.21 -26.99
N GLN A 7 -66.21 13.25 -26.45
CA GLN A 7 -65.78 13.86 -25.18
C GLN A 7 -65.81 12.88 -23.98
N MET A 8 -66.81 12.01 -23.92
CA MET A 8 -66.89 11.00 -22.88
C MET A 8 -65.76 9.97 -23.03
N LYS A 9 -65.50 9.46 -24.25
CA LYS A 9 -64.38 8.54 -24.49
C LYS A 9 -63.02 9.15 -24.13
N LEU A 10 -62.77 10.38 -24.53
CA LEU A 10 -61.53 11.08 -24.15
C LEU A 10 -61.37 11.26 -22.63
N ARG A 11 -62.43 11.50 -21.88
CA ARG A 11 -62.39 11.55 -20.43
C ARG A 11 -62.12 10.18 -19.80
N GLU A 12 -62.69 9.12 -20.36
CA GLU A 12 -62.40 7.77 -19.86
C GLU A 12 -60.94 7.36 -20.14
N GLU A 13 -60.40 7.67 -21.30
CA GLU A 13 -58.98 7.46 -21.62
C GLU A 13 -58.06 8.29 -20.71
N GLN A 14 -58.39 9.55 -20.48
CA GLN A 14 -57.66 10.41 -19.56
C GLN A 14 -57.62 9.85 -18.15
N THR A 15 -58.75 9.32 -17.66
CA THR A 15 -58.80 8.69 -16.34
C THR A 15 -57.92 7.45 -16.25
N LYS A 16 -57.88 6.62 -17.30
CA LYS A 16 -57.01 5.44 -17.36
C LYS A 16 -55.51 5.85 -17.34
N ILE A 17 -55.16 6.84 -18.15
CA ILE A 17 -53.79 7.37 -18.16
C ILE A 17 -53.36 7.88 -16.79
N TRP A 18 -54.20 8.61 -16.07
CA TRP A 18 -53.89 9.09 -14.72
C TRP A 18 -53.67 7.94 -13.73
N ALA A 19 -54.49 6.88 -13.81
CA ALA A 19 -54.33 5.70 -12.98
C ALA A 19 -53.01 4.95 -13.26
N GLU A 20 -52.57 4.89 -14.51
CA GLU A 20 -51.28 4.31 -14.88
C GLU A 20 -50.12 5.19 -14.44
N ILE A 21 -50.22 6.51 -14.56
CA ILE A 21 -49.21 7.45 -14.04
C ILE A 21 -49.04 7.29 -12.52
N GLU A 22 -50.14 7.14 -11.78
CA GLU A 22 -50.09 6.97 -10.32
C GLU A 22 -49.33 5.70 -9.97
N LYS A 23 -49.57 4.58 -10.64
CA LYS A 23 -48.82 3.34 -10.45
C LYS A 23 -47.33 3.50 -10.74
N ILE A 24 -46.98 4.15 -11.86
CA ILE A 24 -45.59 4.42 -12.20
C ILE A 24 -44.90 5.26 -11.14
N TRP A 25 -45.59 6.25 -10.56
CA TRP A 25 -45.03 7.07 -9.47
C TRP A 25 -44.77 6.27 -8.21
N GLU A 26 -45.65 5.31 -7.87
CA GLU A 26 -45.41 4.43 -6.72
C GLU A 26 -44.20 3.49 -6.97
N GLU A 27 -44.06 2.94 -8.16
CA GLU A 27 -42.91 2.13 -8.54
C GLU A 27 -41.60 2.95 -8.52
N VAL A 28 -41.60 4.16 -9.06
CA VAL A 28 -40.44 5.05 -9.02
C VAL A 28 -40.04 5.40 -7.59
N LYS A 29 -41.02 5.59 -6.70
CA LYS A 29 -40.75 5.84 -5.29
C LYS A 29 -40.09 4.64 -4.62
N ALA A 30 -40.61 3.46 -4.83
CA ALA A 30 -40.06 2.21 -4.31
C ALA A 30 -38.62 1.96 -4.81
N LEU A 31 -38.36 2.17 -6.11
CA LEU A 31 -37.04 2.03 -6.70
C LEU A 31 -36.03 3.05 -6.13
N ARG A 32 -36.47 4.28 -5.84
CA ARG A 32 -35.60 5.28 -5.18
C ARG A 32 -35.22 4.87 -3.75
N GLU A 33 -36.16 4.33 -2.99
CA GLU A 33 -35.89 3.84 -1.64
C GLU A 33 -34.91 2.65 -1.64
N GLU A 34 -35.08 1.73 -2.60
CA GLU A 34 -34.16 0.61 -2.79
C GLU A 34 -32.75 1.09 -3.22
N GLN A 35 -32.68 2.05 -4.13
CA GLN A 35 -31.41 2.65 -4.56
C GLN A 35 -30.68 3.34 -3.39
N MET A 36 -31.40 4.00 -2.49
CA MET A 36 -30.81 4.60 -1.31
C MET A 36 -30.20 3.53 -0.37
N LYS A 37 -30.93 2.45 -0.12
CA LYS A 37 -30.45 1.32 0.70
C LYS A 37 -29.19 0.70 0.10
N LEU A 38 -29.18 0.43 -1.19
CA LEU A 38 -28.01 -0.12 -1.88
C LEU A 38 -26.78 0.80 -1.80
N ARG A 39 -26.97 2.12 -1.88
CA ARG A 39 -25.88 3.09 -1.70
C ARG A 39 -25.33 3.08 -0.27
N GLU A 40 -26.19 2.97 0.73
CA GLU A 40 -25.76 2.86 2.12
C GLU A 40 -24.98 1.57 2.38
N GLU A 41 -25.45 0.44 1.85
CA GLU A 41 -24.76 -0.85 1.95
C GLU A 41 -23.40 -0.81 1.23
N GLN A 42 -23.33 -0.22 0.04
CA GLN A 42 -22.09 -0.04 -0.69
C GLN A 42 -21.08 0.82 0.09
N THR A 43 -21.54 1.87 0.75
CA THR A 43 -20.69 2.73 1.58
C THR A 43 -20.14 1.96 2.77
N ARG A 44 -20.98 1.21 3.48
CA ARG A 44 -20.55 0.36 4.61
C ARG A 44 -19.53 -0.69 4.17
N LEU A 45 -19.80 -1.36 3.05
CA LEU A 45 -18.89 -2.37 2.51
C LEU A 45 -17.51 -1.77 2.17
N ARG A 46 -17.47 -0.57 1.58
CA ARG A 46 -16.21 0.15 1.31
C ARG A 46 -15.46 0.48 2.62
N GLU A 47 -16.16 0.96 3.62
CA GLU A 47 -15.54 1.26 4.93
C GLU A 47 -14.96 0.01 5.59
N ASP A 48 -15.69 -1.10 5.55
CA ASP A 48 -15.24 -2.36 6.13
C ASP A 48 -14.04 -2.95 5.36
N MET A 49 -14.03 -2.83 4.03
CA MET A 49 -12.87 -3.18 3.21
C MET A 49 -11.64 -2.35 3.59
N VAL A 50 -11.77 -1.02 3.70
CA VAL A 50 -10.65 -0.14 4.10
C VAL A 50 -10.15 -0.50 5.50
N LYS A 51 -11.03 -0.75 6.46
CA LYS A 51 -10.63 -1.21 7.80
C LYS A 51 -9.93 -2.57 7.76
N GLY A 52 -10.42 -3.48 6.91
CA GLY A 52 -9.82 -4.80 6.69
C GLY A 52 -8.39 -4.70 6.14
N PHE A 53 -8.19 -3.90 5.11
CA PHE A 53 -6.86 -3.67 4.53
C PHE A 53 -5.89 -3.05 5.55
N ARG A 54 -6.29 -2.00 6.27
CA ARG A 54 -5.43 -1.41 7.32
C ARG A 54 -5.01 -2.42 8.40
N ARG A 55 -5.90 -3.35 8.78
CA ARG A 55 -5.55 -4.41 9.74
C ARG A 55 -4.56 -5.42 9.15
N LEU A 56 -4.70 -5.73 7.86
CA LEU A 56 -3.77 -6.63 7.17
C LEU A 56 -2.39 -5.98 7.03
N ASP A 57 -2.32 -4.71 6.63
CA ASP A 57 -1.08 -3.95 6.54
C ASP A 57 -0.34 -3.93 7.89
N ALA A 58 -1.03 -3.55 8.98
CA ALA A 58 -0.44 -3.54 10.31
C ALA A 58 0.06 -4.93 10.78
N ARG A 59 -0.60 -6.02 10.35
CA ARG A 59 -0.13 -7.38 10.65
C ARG A 59 1.09 -7.76 9.81
N ILE A 60 1.16 -7.34 8.57
CA ILE A 60 2.34 -7.55 7.69
C ILE A 60 3.53 -6.82 8.29
N ASP A 61 3.39 -5.54 8.63
CA ASP A 61 4.45 -4.74 9.25
C ASP A 61 4.97 -5.38 10.55
N SER A 62 4.06 -5.86 11.39
CA SER A 62 4.42 -6.55 12.63
C SER A 62 5.17 -7.86 12.39
N LEU A 63 4.80 -8.64 11.37
CA LEU A 63 5.48 -9.88 11.01
C LEU A 63 6.87 -9.58 10.44
N GLU A 64 7.01 -8.59 9.58
CA GLU A 64 8.30 -8.17 9.01
C GLU A 64 9.25 -7.70 10.10
N SER A 65 8.78 -6.81 10.99
CA SER A 65 9.56 -6.36 12.15
C SER A 65 9.97 -7.52 13.06
N GLY A 66 9.06 -8.47 13.31
CA GLY A 66 9.34 -9.67 14.08
C GLY A 66 10.40 -10.57 13.45
N MET A 67 10.37 -10.74 12.12
CA MET A 67 11.38 -11.52 11.40
C MET A 67 12.76 -10.84 11.45
N ILE A 68 12.82 -9.54 11.24
CA ILE A 68 14.07 -8.76 11.33
C ILE A 68 14.62 -8.81 12.76
N SER A 69 13.78 -8.62 13.77
CA SER A 69 14.18 -8.70 15.18
C SER A 69 14.72 -10.08 15.56
N GLY A 70 14.05 -11.15 15.11
CA GLY A 70 14.45 -12.55 15.39
C GLY A 70 15.79 -12.93 14.76
N PHE A 71 16.21 -12.26 13.69
CA PHE A 71 17.51 -12.51 13.07
C PHE A 71 18.67 -12.32 14.04
N GLY A 72 18.62 -11.33 14.95
CA GLY A 72 19.68 -11.08 15.92
C GLY A 72 20.01 -12.31 16.82
N GLU A 73 19.04 -13.20 17.02
CA GLU A 73 19.22 -14.44 17.76
C GLU A 73 19.76 -15.58 16.87
N LEU A 74 19.31 -15.62 15.61
CA LEU A 74 19.66 -16.67 14.67
C LEU A 74 21.02 -16.47 13.98
N SER A 75 21.48 -15.23 13.82
CA SER A 75 22.73 -14.90 13.12
C SER A 75 23.97 -15.55 13.74
N ARG A 76 23.97 -15.74 15.05
CA ARG A 76 25.07 -16.42 15.78
C ARG A 76 25.25 -17.87 15.34
N PHE A 77 24.20 -18.51 14.83
CA PHE A 77 24.22 -19.91 14.41
C PHE A 77 24.38 -20.08 12.89
N ALA A 78 23.99 -19.09 12.09
CA ALA A 78 23.93 -19.24 10.63
C ALA A 78 25.17 -18.69 9.90
N GLY A 79 26.05 -17.95 10.58
CA GLY A 79 27.25 -17.35 9.95
C GLY A 79 26.95 -16.29 8.88
N LEU A 80 25.70 -15.83 8.78
CA LEU A 80 25.25 -14.80 7.84
C LEU A 80 25.40 -13.41 8.45
N THR A 81 25.80 -12.43 7.66
CA THR A 81 25.69 -11.03 8.06
C THR A 81 24.24 -10.55 8.03
N PHE A 82 23.95 -9.48 8.76
CA PHE A 82 22.61 -8.89 8.77
C PHE A 82 22.18 -8.43 7.36
N GLU A 83 23.07 -7.79 6.64
CA GLU A 83 22.86 -7.30 5.28
C GLU A 83 22.57 -8.44 4.31
N GLU A 84 23.27 -9.57 4.43
CA GLU A 84 23.03 -10.75 3.60
C GLU A 84 21.67 -11.38 3.89
N PHE A 85 21.31 -11.49 5.16
CA PHE A 85 19.99 -11.95 5.56
C PHE A 85 18.89 -11.06 4.98
N VAL A 86 19.02 -9.72 5.15
CA VAL A 86 18.03 -8.75 4.64
C VAL A 86 17.88 -8.87 3.13
N ARG A 87 18.97 -9.01 2.37
CA ARG A 87 18.88 -9.22 0.92
C ARG A 87 18.11 -10.47 0.55
N LYS A 88 18.40 -11.61 1.20
CA LYS A 88 17.69 -12.87 0.97
C LYS A 88 16.21 -12.78 1.33
N PHE A 89 15.91 -12.17 2.48
CA PHE A 89 14.55 -11.95 2.96
C PHE A 89 13.75 -11.08 1.99
N LEU A 90 14.26 -9.92 1.63
CA LEU A 90 13.59 -8.99 0.71
C LEU A 90 13.45 -9.60 -0.70
N THR A 91 14.46 -10.32 -1.19
CA THR A 91 14.37 -11.03 -2.48
C THR A 91 13.21 -12.02 -2.48
N ALA A 92 13.09 -12.85 -1.45
CA ALA A 92 12.02 -13.84 -1.34
C ALA A 92 10.63 -13.15 -1.24
N ARG A 93 10.52 -12.06 -0.46
CA ARG A 93 9.31 -11.28 -0.31
C ARG A 93 8.87 -10.66 -1.63
N LEU A 94 9.76 -9.92 -2.30
CA LEU A 94 9.47 -9.19 -3.53
C LEU A 94 9.16 -10.13 -4.72
N ARG A 95 9.80 -11.31 -4.78
CA ARG A 95 9.43 -12.35 -5.76
C ARG A 95 8.03 -12.89 -5.50
N LYS A 96 7.72 -13.19 -4.24
CA LYS A 96 6.40 -13.73 -3.84
C LYS A 96 5.27 -12.77 -4.11
N SER A 97 5.50 -11.45 -3.94
CA SER A 97 4.53 -10.41 -4.26
C SER A 97 4.46 -10.06 -5.75
N GLY A 98 5.37 -10.63 -6.58
CA GLY A 98 5.44 -10.33 -8.03
C GLY A 98 6.03 -8.95 -8.35
N GLU A 99 6.69 -8.31 -7.40
CA GLU A 99 7.27 -6.97 -7.55
C GLU A 99 8.63 -6.98 -8.26
N ILE A 100 9.31 -8.13 -8.21
CA ILE A 100 10.51 -8.38 -9.01
C ILE A 100 10.37 -9.70 -9.78
N PRO A 101 11.06 -9.85 -10.92
CA PRO A 101 11.08 -11.12 -11.67
C PRO A 101 11.55 -12.29 -10.80
N GLU A 102 11.08 -13.50 -11.09
CA GLU A 102 11.40 -14.69 -10.32
C GLU A 102 12.92 -15.00 -10.31
N GLN A 103 13.64 -14.63 -11.38
CA GLN A 103 15.09 -14.79 -11.50
C GLN A 103 15.89 -13.65 -10.88
N ALA A 104 15.25 -12.49 -10.62
CA ALA A 104 15.94 -11.32 -10.07
C ALA A 104 16.30 -11.55 -8.60
N GLU A 105 17.47 -11.11 -8.20
CA GLU A 105 17.97 -11.21 -6.83
C GLU A 105 18.58 -9.88 -6.40
N LEU A 106 18.23 -9.42 -5.20
CA LEU A 106 18.86 -8.27 -4.58
C LEU A 106 20.31 -8.59 -4.22
N ARG A 107 21.22 -7.74 -4.64
CA ARG A 107 22.65 -7.94 -4.44
C ARG A 107 23.29 -6.69 -3.84
N LYS A 108 24.51 -6.84 -3.36
CA LYS A 108 25.37 -5.70 -3.05
C LYS A 108 25.80 -5.08 -4.39
N GLY A 109 25.75 -3.77 -4.49
CA GLY A 109 26.13 -3.02 -5.69
C GLY A 109 27.14 -1.91 -5.38
N VAL A 110 27.77 -1.38 -6.42
CA VAL A 110 28.62 -0.18 -6.34
C VAL A 110 28.20 0.76 -7.46
N ILE A 111 27.88 1.99 -7.10
CA ILE A 111 27.55 3.06 -8.05
C ILE A 111 28.45 4.25 -7.73
N ASP A 112 29.27 4.67 -8.69
CA ASP A 112 30.16 5.82 -8.58
C ASP A 112 30.98 5.81 -7.26
N GLU A 113 31.63 4.65 -6.98
CA GLU A 113 32.41 4.37 -5.78
C GLU A 113 31.61 4.22 -4.47
N GLU A 114 30.31 4.50 -4.48
CA GLU A 114 29.43 4.28 -3.33
C GLU A 114 28.90 2.83 -3.28
N GLU A 115 29.14 2.17 -2.18
CA GLU A 115 28.62 0.83 -1.91
C GLU A 115 27.15 0.89 -1.50
N ILE A 116 26.32 0.04 -2.10
CA ILE A 116 24.88 -0.08 -1.82
C ILE A 116 24.60 -1.48 -1.28
N ASN A 117 24.05 -1.58 -0.09
CA ASN A 117 23.80 -2.87 0.56
C ASN A 117 22.71 -3.70 -0.13
N ILE A 118 21.68 -3.04 -0.67
CA ILE A 118 20.52 -3.66 -1.30
C ILE A 118 20.33 -3.01 -2.67
N PHE A 119 20.67 -3.72 -3.73
CA PHE A 119 20.61 -3.17 -5.07
C PHE A 119 19.99 -4.15 -6.08
N LEU A 120 19.13 -3.59 -6.94
CA LEU A 120 18.64 -4.22 -8.17
C LEU A 120 18.53 -3.13 -9.24
N GLU A 121 18.92 -3.47 -10.47
CA GLU A 121 18.91 -2.51 -11.58
C GLU A 121 17.53 -2.42 -12.25
N GLU A 122 16.82 -3.56 -12.36
CA GLU A 122 15.51 -3.58 -12.99
C GLU A 122 14.55 -4.57 -12.27
N PRO A 123 13.51 -4.04 -11.60
CA PRO A 123 13.26 -2.61 -11.32
C PRO A 123 14.36 -1.98 -10.47
N LEU A 124 14.56 -0.65 -10.62
CA LEU A 124 15.63 0.03 -9.88
C LEU A 124 15.27 0.09 -8.38
N ILE A 125 16.04 -0.63 -7.57
CA ILE A 125 15.91 -0.68 -6.11
C ILE A 125 17.25 -0.30 -5.50
N VAL A 126 17.20 0.63 -4.55
CA VAL A 126 18.34 1.08 -3.75
C VAL A 126 17.95 1.00 -2.28
N GLY A 127 18.74 0.30 -1.51
CA GLY A 127 18.45 0.17 -0.08
C GLY A 127 19.68 0.01 0.78
N GLU A 128 19.47 0.27 2.07
CA GLU A 128 20.46 0.10 3.14
C GLU A 128 19.92 -0.84 4.22
N ALA A 129 20.84 -1.58 4.81
CA ALA A 129 20.57 -2.42 5.97
C ALA A 129 21.62 -2.12 7.04
N THR A 130 21.17 -1.82 8.26
CA THR A 130 22.05 -1.53 9.39
C THR A 130 21.62 -2.28 10.65
N GLY A 131 22.62 -2.74 11.42
CA GLY A 131 22.37 -3.44 12.67
C GLY A 131 21.87 -2.51 13.78
N TYR A 132 22.26 -1.25 13.76
CA TYR A 132 21.91 -0.29 14.80
C TYR A 132 21.87 1.14 14.27
N ALA A 133 20.84 1.89 14.64
CA ALA A 133 20.70 3.30 14.34
C ALA A 133 20.54 4.12 15.63
N ASP A 134 21.51 4.99 15.90
CA ASP A 134 21.50 5.97 16.99
C ASP A 134 21.34 7.42 16.51
N SER A 135 21.24 7.61 15.22
CA SER A 135 21.04 8.90 14.54
C SER A 135 20.28 8.72 13.23
N THR A 136 19.91 9.83 12.59
CA THR A 136 19.26 9.82 11.27
C THR A 136 20.26 9.66 10.11
N GLU A 137 21.53 9.39 10.39
CA GLU A 137 22.56 9.32 9.37
C GLU A 137 22.31 8.22 8.33
N GLU A 138 21.78 7.07 8.76
CA GLU A 138 21.53 5.94 7.86
C GLU A 138 20.47 6.27 6.78
N ILE A 139 19.41 6.97 7.15
CA ILE A 139 18.40 7.39 6.15
C ILE A 139 18.94 8.47 5.21
N LEU A 140 19.80 9.36 5.71
CA LEU A 140 20.45 10.37 4.87
C LEU A 140 21.46 9.75 3.90
N LYS A 141 22.21 8.72 4.31
CA LYS A 141 23.08 7.92 3.42
C LYS A 141 22.26 7.26 2.32
N LEU A 142 21.13 6.65 2.66
CA LEU A 142 20.24 6.06 1.66
C LEU A 142 19.76 7.10 0.64
N LEU A 143 19.32 8.26 1.07
CA LEU A 143 18.84 9.33 0.18
C LEU A 143 19.94 9.78 -0.79
N ARG A 144 21.19 9.98 -0.30
CA ARG A 144 22.34 10.31 -1.15
C ARG A 144 22.60 9.23 -2.20
N LYS A 145 22.62 7.96 -1.81
CA LYS A 145 22.83 6.84 -2.72
C LYS A 145 21.70 6.67 -3.75
N ALA A 146 20.47 6.93 -3.31
CA ALA A 146 19.31 6.92 -4.20
C ALA A 146 19.40 8.02 -5.27
N GLU A 147 19.87 9.22 -4.91
CA GLU A 147 20.07 10.31 -5.87
C GLU A 147 21.17 9.99 -6.89
N ILE A 148 22.28 9.40 -6.45
CA ILE A 148 23.34 8.94 -7.35
C ILE A 148 22.81 7.90 -8.34
N ALA A 149 22.03 6.92 -7.85
CA ALA A 149 21.41 5.90 -8.69
C ALA A 149 20.41 6.51 -9.69
N LYS A 150 19.59 7.46 -9.24
CA LYS A 150 18.63 8.17 -10.07
C LYS A 150 19.31 8.89 -11.24
N VAL A 151 20.40 9.60 -10.98
CA VAL A 151 21.17 10.28 -12.02
C VAL A 151 21.76 9.27 -13.01
N LYS A 152 22.39 8.20 -12.52
CA LYS A 152 23.06 7.19 -13.36
C LYS A 152 22.10 6.43 -14.26
N TYR A 153 20.96 5.99 -13.71
CA TYR A 153 19.99 5.15 -14.43
C TYR A 153 18.84 5.94 -15.05
N SER A 154 18.75 7.25 -14.82
CA SER A 154 17.65 8.12 -15.28
C SER A 154 16.26 7.60 -14.89
N LYS A 155 16.17 6.94 -13.76
CA LYS A 155 14.94 6.35 -13.20
C LYS A 155 14.86 6.67 -11.71
N GLU A 156 13.64 6.90 -11.20
CA GLU A 156 13.42 7.03 -9.75
C GLU A 156 13.58 5.65 -9.07
N PRO A 157 14.51 5.49 -8.11
CA PRO A 157 14.69 4.22 -7.42
C PRO A 157 13.63 4.02 -6.34
N ARG A 158 13.17 2.77 -6.18
CA ARG A 158 12.49 2.37 -4.95
C ARG A 158 13.52 2.34 -3.82
N LYS A 159 13.23 3.04 -2.74
CA LYS A 159 14.12 3.20 -1.60
C LYS A 159 13.68 2.31 -0.45
N ILE A 160 14.60 1.50 0.09
CA ILE A 160 14.31 0.57 1.20
C ILE A 160 15.35 0.75 2.30
N LEU A 161 14.90 0.96 3.53
CA LEU A 161 15.75 1.03 4.72
C LEU A 161 15.37 -0.05 5.73
N VAL A 162 16.30 -0.91 6.09
CA VAL A 162 16.08 -1.96 7.08
C VAL A 162 17.03 -1.76 8.26
N ILE A 163 16.47 -1.64 9.46
CA ILE A 163 17.19 -1.41 10.70
C ILE A 163 16.87 -2.54 11.69
N LEU A 164 17.87 -3.25 12.16
CA LEU A 164 17.65 -4.30 13.15
C LEU A 164 17.21 -3.72 14.50
N SER A 165 17.87 -2.67 14.93
CA SER A 165 17.57 -2.00 16.21
C SER A 165 17.81 -0.48 16.09
N ALA A 166 16.92 0.33 16.63
CA ALA A 166 17.07 1.78 16.67
C ALA A 166 16.72 2.34 18.06
N LYS A 167 17.33 3.47 18.45
CA LYS A 167 16.84 4.24 19.59
C LYS A 167 15.44 4.75 19.32
N ARG A 168 14.56 4.71 20.34
CA ARG A 168 13.14 5.10 20.19
C ARG A 168 12.94 6.51 19.63
N GLU A 169 13.70 7.48 20.12
CA GLU A 169 13.63 8.86 19.61
C GLU A 169 14.07 8.97 18.15
N VAL A 170 15.11 8.24 17.79
CA VAL A 170 15.67 8.20 16.44
C VAL A 170 14.73 7.49 15.48
N ALA A 171 14.12 6.39 15.89
CA ALA A 171 13.12 5.67 15.10
C ALA A 171 11.98 6.61 14.67
N GLY A 172 11.40 7.39 15.59
CA GLY A 172 10.35 8.35 15.25
C GLY A 172 10.78 9.51 14.34
N GLN A 173 12.08 9.87 14.34
CA GLN A 173 12.62 10.84 13.38
C GLN A 173 12.81 10.21 12.00
N ILE A 174 13.34 9.00 11.95
CA ILE A 174 13.54 8.23 10.71
C ILE A 174 12.18 7.95 10.03
N GLU A 175 11.16 7.55 10.79
CA GLU A 175 9.79 7.32 10.28
C GLU A 175 9.24 8.57 9.58
N LYS A 176 9.34 9.75 10.19
CA LYS A 176 8.89 11.00 9.58
C LYS A 176 9.61 11.34 8.26
N ILE A 177 10.91 11.06 8.19
CA ILE A 177 11.69 11.28 6.97
C ILE A 177 11.30 10.24 5.93
N ALA A 178 11.13 8.97 6.33
CA ALA A 178 10.74 7.89 5.44
C ALA A 178 9.39 8.15 4.77
N ASP A 179 8.40 8.59 5.54
CA ASP A 179 7.08 8.97 5.02
C ASP A 179 7.17 10.12 4.00
N LYS A 180 7.93 11.17 4.33
CA LYS A 180 8.10 12.33 3.45
C LYS A 180 8.79 11.97 2.13
N GLU A 181 9.82 11.13 2.18
CA GLU A 181 10.68 10.78 1.06
C GLU A 181 10.25 9.48 0.35
N SER A 182 9.08 8.91 0.74
CA SER A 182 8.56 7.65 0.21
C SER A 182 9.58 6.51 0.29
N ILE A 183 10.17 6.33 1.47
CA ILE A 183 11.11 5.25 1.77
C ILE A 183 10.36 4.12 2.46
N GLU A 184 10.49 2.92 1.97
CA GLU A 184 10.02 1.72 2.65
C GLU A 184 10.94 1.45 3.85
N LEU A 185 10.40 1.56 5.06
CA LEU A 185 11.15 1.43 6.31
C LEU A 185 10.73 0.19 7.08
N ILE A 186 11.69 -0.64 7.46
CA ILE A 186 11.48 -1.79 8.34
C ILE A 186 12.40 -1.66 9.54
N ILE A 187 11.84 -1.55 10.75
CA ILE A 187 12.58 -1.55 12.01
C ILE A 187 12.23 -2.80 12.81
N GLY A 188 13.24 -3.60 13.14
CA GLY A 188 13.05 -4.83 13.90
C GLY A 188 12.63 -4.55 15.33
N LYS A 189 13.38 -3.72 16.06
CA LYS A 189 13.06 -3.32 17.45
C LYS A 189 13.54 -1.91 17.78
N THR A 190 12.88 -1.30 18.74
CA THR A 190 13.34 -0.04 19.34
C THR A 190 13.94 -0.29 20.72
N THR A 191 15.00 0.43 21.05
CA THR A 191 15.64 0.44 22.37
C THR A 191 15.52 1.80 23.02
N ASP A 192 15.58 1.85 24.32
CA ASP A 192 15.60 3.10 25.09
C ASP A 192 16.95 3.79 25.00
#